data_6be709f9047e6b895df7ce9866ad6f6d
#
_entry.id   6be709f9047e6b895df7ce9866ad6f6d
#
_cell.length_a   1.000
_cell.length_b   1.000
_cell.length_c   1.000
_cell.angle_alpha   90.00
_cell.angle_beta   90.00
_cell.angle_gamma   90.00
#
_symmetry.space_group_name_H-M   'P 1'
#
loop_
_entity.id
_entity.type
_entity.pdbx_description
1 polymer ?
#
loop_
_entity_poly.entity_id
_entity_poly.type
_entity_poly.pdbx_seq_one_letter_code
_entity_poly.pdbx_strand_id
1 'polypeptide(L)'
;MAKQYKDLINNNRLWASEKKEKEPNYFSRLSLAQRPPFLYIGCSDSRMPLDTYTNTEPGELFVHRNIANQVSLTDINFLSVLEYAVNVLKVQHIIVCGHYHCGGIAAAYHGKVKGLVGNWTNPIRDLVLNYNSELNAIEDLDKRLDLLSELNVIQQVENLYKTNIVQHALQKCHAGFQIHAWVLDISTGLIKELELPMEAWKNKGLIPETVEEDPGKNENHEAHGV
;
A
#
# COMPACT_ATOMS: atom_id res chain seq x y z
N MET A 1 20.04 -3.12 -25.64
CA MET A 1 18.97 -2.71 -26.56
C MET A 1 17.68 -2.52 -25.75
N ALA A 2 16.89 -1.47 -26.04
CA ALA A 2 15.58 -1.29 -25.40
C ALA A 2 14.64 -2.42 -25.83
N LYS A 3 13.90 -3.00 -24.88
CA LYS A 3 12.88 -4.03 -25.17
C LYS A 3 11.80 -3.45 -26.10
N GLN A 4 11.45 -4.17 -27.15
CA GLN A 4 10.34 -3.82 -28.02
C GLN A 4 9.03 -4.40 -27.46
N TYR A 5 7.88 -3.83 -27.86
CA TYR A 5 6.56 -4.34 -27.44
C TYR A 5 6.38 -5.85 -27.72
N LYS A 6 6.86 -6.31 -28.89
CA LYS A 6 6.79 -7.74 -29.26
C LYS A 6 7.57 -8.65 -28.33
N ASP A 7 8.64 -8.15 -27.71
CA ASP A 7 9.45 -8.92 -26.76
C ASP A 7 8.63 -9.27 -25.51
N LEU A 8 7.74 -8.37 -25.09
CA LEU A 8 6.88 -8.61 -23.92
C LEU A 8 5.97 -9.83 -24.14
N ILE A 9 5.36 -9.95 -25.31
CA ILE A 9 4.47 -11.08 -25.64
C ILE A 9 5.26 -12.39 -25.77
N ASN A 10 6.44 -12.34 -26.39
CA ASN A 10 7.28 -13.52 -26.50
C ASN A 10 7.79 -13.99 -25.13
N ASN A 11 8.23 -13.06 -24.27
CA ASN A 11 8.66 -13.37 -22.91
C ASN A 11 7.52 -13.94 -22.06
N ASN A 12 6.27 -13.43 -22.23
CA ASN A 12 5.11 -14.01 -21.57
C ASN A 12 4.87 -15.47 -21.98
N ARG A 13 5.00 -15.80 -23.26
CA ARG A 13 4.84 -17.19 -23.74
C ARG A 13 5.91 -18.12 -23.15
N LEU A 14 7.16 -17.67 -23.09
CA LEU A 14 8.26 -18.42 -22.48
C LEU A 14 8.00 -18.64 -20.99
N TRP A 15 7.70 -17.57 -20.26
CA TRP A 15 7.38 -17.63 -18.83
C TRP A 15 6.23 -18.62 -18.55
N ALA A 16 5.15 -18.54 -19.33
CA ALA A 16 4.01 -19.42 -19.16
C ALA A 16 4.35 -20.90 -19.43
N SER A 17 5.19 -21.15 -20.44
CA SER A 17 5.69 -22.51 -20.75
C SER A 17 6.55 -23.05 -19.62
N GLU A 18 7.51 -22.25 -19.11
CA GLU A 18 8.39 -22.64 -18.01
C GLU A 18 7.62 -22.92 -16.71
N LYS A 19 6.62 -22.09 -16.38
CA LYS A 19 5.77 -22.31 -15.18
C LYS A 19 4.97 -23.61 -15.33
N LYS A 20 4.39 -23.87 -16.50
CA LYS A 20 3.61 -25.10 -16.77
C LYS A 20 4.50 -26.36 -16.78
N GLU A 21 5.73 -26.26 -17.25
CA GLU A 21 6.68 -27.38 -17.22
C GLU A 21 7.08 -27.75 -15.79
N LYS A 22 7.33 -26.74 -14.93
CA LYS A 22 7.68 -26.96 -13.52
C LYS A 22 6.48 -27.42 -12.68
N GLU A 23 5.30 -26.88 -12.93
CA GLU A 23 4.06 -27.19 -12.22
C GLU A 23 2.88 -27.26 -13.22
N PRO A 24 2.50 -28.44 -13.70
CA PRO A 24 1.43 -28.59 -14.73
C PRO A 24 0.10 -27.94 -14.36
N ASN A 25 -0.22 -27.88 -13.07
CA ASN A 25 -1.48 -27.32 -12.54
C ASN A 25 -1.39 -25.85 -12.10
N TYR A 26 -0.25 -25.17 -12.36
CA TYR A 26 0.01 -23.81 -11.89
C TYR A 26 -1.13 -22.84 -12.23
N PHE A 27 -1.46 -22.71 -13.51
CA PHE A 27 -2.50 -21.78 -13.96
C PHE A 27 -3.92 -22.25 -13.61
N SER A 28 -4.18 -23.56 -13.61
CA SER A 28 -5.47 -24.10 -13.20
C SER A 28 -5.78 -23.72 -11.73
N ARG A 29 -4.79 -23.87 -10.85
CA ARG A 29 -4.91 -23.45 -9.45
C ARG A 29 -5.17 -21.96 -9.30
N LEU A 30 -4.43 -21.11 -10.03
CA LEU A 30 -4.59 -19.65 -9.97
C LEU A 30 -5.94 -19.17 -10.54
N SER A 31 -6.54 -19.92 -11.46
CA SER A 31 -7.81 -19.54 -12.08
C SER A 31 -9.04 -19.81 -11.20
N LEU A 32 -8.91 -20.58 -10.12
CA LEU A 32 -10.06 -20.98 -9.28
C LEU A 32 -10.57 -19.83 -8.40
N ALA A 33 -9.68 -19.18 -7.66
CA ALA A 33 -10.02 -18.10 -6.76
C ALA A 33 -8.77 -17.31 -6.35
N GLN A 34 -8.94 -16.05 -5.88
CA GLN A 34 -7.91 -15.29 -5.21
C GLN A 34 -8.24 -15.16 -3.72
N ARG A 35 -7.24 -15.34 -2.88
CA ARG A 35 -7.33 -15.16 -1.42
C ARG A 35 -6.04 -14.53 -0.89
N PRO A 36 -5.72 -13.31 -1.35
CA PRO A 36 -4.50 -12.64 -0.94
C PRO A 36 -4.58 -12.28 0.55
N PRO A 37 -3.56 -12.58 1.35
CA PRO A 37 -3.50 -12.12 2.74
C PRO A 37 -3.20 -10.63 2.85
N PHE A 38 -2.64 -10.01 1.81
CA PHE A 38 -2.15 -8.64 1.83
C PHE A 38 -2.85 -7.75 0.80
N LEU A 39 -3.23 -6.51 1.22
CA LEU A 39 -3.42 -5.38 0.31
C LEU A 39 -2.16 -4.53 0.33
N TYR A 40 -1.53 -4.36 -0.84
CA TYR A 40 -0.40 -3.46 -1.00
C TYR A 40 -0.82 -2.16 -1.68
N ILE A 41 -0.45 -1.02 -1.08
CA ILE A 41 -0.68 0.33 -1.60
C ILE A 41 0.68 0.97 -1.82
N GLY A 42 1.08 1.17 -3.08
CA GLY A 42 2.42 1.64 -3.39
C GLY A 42 2.51 2.69 -4.48
N CYS A 43 3.75 3.15 -4.72
CA CYS A 43 4.03 4.08 -5.80
C CYS A 43 3.98 3.41 -7.17
N SER A 44 3.52 4.15 -8.20
CA SER A 44 3.56 3.73 -9.60
C SER A 44 4.97 3.75 -10.21
N ASP A 45 6.00 4.11 -9.46
CA ASP A 45 7.39 4.14 -9.93
C ASP A 45 7.80 2.79 -10.52
N SER A 46 8.35 2.82 -11.73
CA SER A 46 8.70 1.61 -12.49
C SER A 46 9.83 0.79 -11.87
N ARG A 47 10.57 1.36 -10.92
CA ARG A 47 11.65 0.71 -10.18
C ARG A 47 11.16 -0.05 -8.95
N MET A 48 9.84 -0.13 -8.76
CA MET A 48 9.17 -0.80 -7.63
C MET A 48 8.57 -2.14 -8.08
N PRO A 49 9.37 -3.19 -8.37
CA PRO A 49 8.87 -4.51 -8.75
C PRO A 49 8.49 -5.30 -7.50
N LEU A 50 7.29 -5.04 -6.99
CA LEU A 50 6.78 -5.55 -5.73
C LEU A 50 7.02 -7.06 -5.52
N ASP A 51 6.59 -7.87 -6.48
CA ASP A 51 6.72 -9.33 -6.40
C ASP A 51 8.18 -9.79 -6.31
N THR A 52 9.09 -9.00 -6.91
CA THR A 52 10.51 -9.33 -6.93
C THR A 52 11.18 -9.08 -5.57
N TYR A 53 10.95 -7.91 -4.95
CA TYR A 53 11.67 -7.60 -3.71
C TYR A 53 11.00 -8.19 -2.46
N THR A 54 9.72 -8.58 -2.53
CA THR A 54 9.05 -9.33 -1.46
C THR A 54 9.12 -10.85 -1.65
N ASN A 55 9.62 -11.31 -2.82
CA ASN A 55 9.64 -12.70 -3.20
C ASN A 55 8.26 -13.38 -3.07
N THR A 56 7.22 -12.66 -3.48
CA THR A 56 5.84 -13.16 -3.46
C THR A 56 5.45 -13.80 -4.78
N GLU A 57 4.60 -14.83 -4.70
CA GLU A 57 4.02 -15.50 -5.86
C GLU A 57 2.69 -14.85 -6.27
N PRO A 58 2.23 -15.02 -7.53
CA PRO A 58 0.94 -14.56 -7.99
C PRO A 58 -0.22 -15.07 -7.11
N GLY A 59 -1.07 -14.16 -6.68
CA GLY A 59 -2.21 -14.44 -5.80
C GLY A 59 -2.01 -14.09 -4.33
N GLU A 60 -0.79 -13.77 -3.91
CA GLU A 60 -0.49 -13.40 -2.51
C GLU A 60 -0.74 -11.92 -2.20
N LEU A 61 -0.65 -11.05 -3.20
CA LEU A 61 -0.82 -9.61 -3.05
C LEU A 61 -1.99 -9.10 -3.88
N PHE A 62 -2.91 -8.38 -3.25
CA PHE A 62 -3.88 -7.51 -3.92
C PHE A 62 -3.27 -6.11 -4.00
N VAL A 63 -3.19 -5.51 -5.18
CA VAL A 63 -2.29 -4.37 -5.41
C VAL A 63 -3.06 -3.13 -5.89
N HIS A 64 -2.83 -2.00 -5.21
CA HIS A 64 -3.17 -0.66 -5.68
C HIS A 64 -1.92 0.20 -5.83
N ARG A 65 -1.78 0.92 -6.94
CA ARG A 65 -0.61 1.79 -7.18
C ARG A 65 -1.03 3.12 -7.78
N ASN A 66 -0.45 4.20 -7.25
CA ASN A 66 -0.63 5.54 -7.78
C ASN A 66 0.65 6.39 -7.56
N ILE A 67 0.69 7.63 -8.05
CA ILE A 67 1.84 8.51 -7.83
C ILE A 67 1.98 8.80 -6.34
N ALA A 68 3.15 8.48 -5.78
CA ALA A 68 3.54 8.70 -4.38
C ALA A 68 2.63 7.99 -3.36
N ASN A 69 2.12 6.80 -3.68
CA ASN A 69 1.38 5.92 -2.74
C ASN A 69 0.30 6.62 -1.91
N GLN A 70 -0.46 7.54 -2.53
CA GLN A 70 -1.45 8.35 -1.83
C GLN A 70 -2.72 7.57 -1.48
N VAL A 71 -3.22 7.79 -0.27
CA VAL A 71 -4.53 7.36 0.22
C VAL A 71 -5.44 8.58 0.27
N SER A 72 -6.20 8.78 -0.80
CA SER A 72 -7.16 9.89 -0.88
C SER A 72 -8.55 9.45 -0.44
N LEU A 73 -9.13 10.18 0.51
CA LEU A 73 -10.46 9.88 1.05
C LEU A 73 -11.61 10.17 0.06
N THR A 74 -11.29 10.77 -1.09
CA THR A 74 -12.26 11.13 -2.14
C THR A 74 -11.99 10.40 -3.47
N ASP A 75 -10.91 9.59 -3.55
CA ASP A 75 -10.61 8.80 -4.74
C ASP A 75 -11.43 7.50 -4.73
N ILE A 76 -12.53 7.50 -5.50
CA ILE A 76 -13.42 6.34 -5.58
C ILE A 76 -12.72 5.09 -6.14
N ASN A 77 -11.70 5.25 -6.99
CA ASN A 77 -10.93 4.11 -7.48
C ASN A 77 -10.16 3.44 -6.34
N PHE A 78 -9.44 4.22 -5.54
CA PHE A 78 -8.74 3.70 -4.36
C PHE A 78 -9.72 3.09 -3.35
N LEU A 79 -10.79 3.82 -3.01
CA LEU A 79 -11.78 3.36 -2.02
C LEU A 79 -12.47 2.06 -2.45
N SER A 80 -12.75 1.87 -3.75
CA SER A 80 -13.31 0.62 -4.26
C SER A 80 -12.34 -0.57 -4.10
N VAL A 81 -11.04 -0.34 -4.34
CA VAL A 81 -10.00 -1.36 -4.12
C VAL A 81 -9.89 -1.71 -2.63
N LEU A 82 -9.89 -0.69 -1.76
CA LEU A 82 -9.83 -0.88 -0.31
C LEU A 82 -11.05 -1.66 0.20
N GLU A 83 -12.24 -1.28 -0.23
CA GLU A 83 -13.48 -1.95 0.17
C GLU A 83 -13.51 -3.41 -0.31
N TYR A 84 -13.12 -3.67 -1.54
CA TYR A 84 -13.05 -5.01 -2.07
C TYR A 84 -12.04 -5.88 -1.31
N ALA A 85 -10.85 -5.34 -1.03
CA ALA A 85 -9.81 -6.04 -0.27
C ALA A 85 -10.30 -6.41 1.15
N VAL A 86 -10.86 -5.43 1.86
CA VAL A 86 -11.25 -5.61 3.28
C VAL A 86 -12.57 -6.39 3.40
N ASN A 87 -13.59 -6.03 2.63
CA ASN A 87 -14.94 -6.57 2.82
C ASN A 87 -15.22 -7.84 2.02
N VAL A 88 -14.57 -8.03 0.86
CA VAL A 88 -14.79 -9.19 -0.01
C VAL A 88 -13.66 -10.22 0.12
N LEU A 89 -12.41 -9.79 -0.09
CA LEU A 89 -11.24 -10.69 -0.04
C LEU A 89 -10.81 -11.02 1.39
N LYS A 90 -11.21 -10.19 2.38
CA LYS A 90 -10.88 -10.39 3.80
C LYS A 90 -9.36 -10.42 4.05
N VAL A 91 -8.63 -9.50 3.41
CA VAL A 91 -7.18 -9.36 3.65
C VAL A 91 -6.92 -9.12 5.15
N GLN A 92 -5.86 -9.72 5.65
CA GLN A 92 -5.46 -9.57 7.05
C GLN A 92 -4.50 -8.39 7.25
N HIS A 93 -3.75 -8.03 6.20
CA HIS A 93 -2.75 -6.99 6.28
C HIS A 93 -2.94 -5.95 5.19
N ILE A 94 -2.83 -4.68 5.54
CA ILE A 94 -2.69 -3.57 4.59
C ILE A 94 -1.29 -3.00 4.72
N ILE A 95 -0.58 -2.89 3.61
CA ILE A 95 0.78 -2.35 3.56
C ILE A 95 0.75 -1.06 2.75
N VAL A 96 1.10 0.07 3.36
CA VAL A 96 1.40 1.31 2.64
C VAL A 96 2.91 1.39 2.45
N CYS A 97 3.35 1.34 1.20
CA CYS A 97 4.76 1.34 0.87
C CYS A 97 5.14 2.54 0.00
N GLY A 98 5.91 3.46 0.60
CA GLY A 98 6.65 4.50 -0.11
C GLY A 98 8.02 4.01 -0.56
N HIS A 99 8.80 4.91 -1.12
CA HIS A 99 10.19 4.62 -1.45
C HIS A 99 11.04 5.90 -1.42
N TYR A 100 12.30 5.77 -1.11
CA TYR A 100 13.25 6.86 -1.25
C TYR A 100 13.48 7.20 -2.73
N HIS A 101 13.95 8.41 -2.99
CA HIS A 101 14.11 8.95 -4.36
C HIS A 101 12.80 8.97 -5.18
N CYS A 102 11.65 9.17 -4.53
CA CYS A 102 10.36 9.26 -5.20
C CYS A 102 10.20 10.57 -5.97
N GLY A 103 9.96 10.44 -7.29
CA GLY A 103 9.75 11.61 -8.15
C GLY A 103 8.52 12.44 -7.76
N GLY A 104 7.46 11.79 -7.25
CA GLY A 104 6.26 12.49 -6.78
C GLY A 104 6.51 13.31 -5.49
N ILE A 105 7.30 12.77 -4.56
CA ILE A 105 7.73 13.46 -3.34
C ILE A 105 8.60 14.69 -3.69
N ALA A 106 9.62 14.50 -4.53
CA ALA A 106 10.49 15.59 -4.97
C ALA A 106 9.72 16.69 -5.72
N ALA A 107 8.76 16.30 -6.57
CA ALA A 107 7.90 17.23 -7.31
C ALA A 107 7.04 18.08 -6.37
N ALA A 108 6.44 17.46 -5.36
CA ALA A 108 5.66 18.15 -4.34
C ALA A 108 6.52 19.11 -3.51
N TYR A 109 7.68 18.66 -3.03
CA TYR A 109 8.62 19.46 -2.25
C TYR A 109 9.04 20.73 -2.98
N HIS A 110 9.45 20.60 -4.26
CA HIS A 110 9.87 21.76 -5.05
C HIS A 110 8.73 22.65 -5.54
N GLY A 111 7.48 22.18 -5.52
CA GLY A 111 6.30 22.94 -5.96
C GLY A 111 6.31 23.29 -7.45
N LYS A 112 7.08 22.59 -8.27
CA LYS A 112 7.29 22.92 -9.69
C LYS A 112 6.32 22.23 -10.66
N VAL A 113 5.59 21.21 -10.19
CA VAL A 113 4.67 20.43 -11.04
C VAL A 113 3.31 21.11 -11.06
N LYS A 114 2.78 21.27 -12.28
CA LYS A 114 1.47 21.89 -12.55
C LYS A 114 0.48 20.84 -13.06
N GLY A 115 -0.78 21.25 -13.20
CA GLY A 115 -1.85 20.40 -13.73
C GLY A 115 -2.24 19.28 -12.75
N LEU A 116 -2.72 18.17 -13.29
CA LEU A 116 -3.28 17.07 -12.48
C LEU A 116 -2.28 16.47 -11.49
N VAL A 117 -1.02 16.31 -11.90
CA VAL A 117 0.02 15.79 -10.98
C VAL A 117 0.27 16.74 -9.82
N GLY A 118 0.30 18.06 -10.09
CA GLY A 118 0.41 19.08 -9.04
C GLY A 118 -0.76 19.01 -8.06
N ASN A 119 -1.99 18.91 -8.56
CA ASN A 119 -3.19 18.77 -7.72
C ASN A 119 -3.15 17.48 -6.89
N TRP A 120 -2.74 16.36 -7.50
CA TRP A 120 -2.63 15.06 -6.85
C TRP A 120 -1.62 15.07 -5.71
N THR A 121 -0.51 15.79 -5.85
CA THR A 121 0.57 15.85 -4.85
C THR A 121 0.40 16.99 -3.84
N ASN A 122 -0.68 17.78 -3.90
CA ASN A 122 -0.95 18.84 -2.92
C ASN A 122 -0.95 18.35 -1.46
N PRO A 123 -1.52 17.20 -1.09
CA PRO A 123 -1.46 16.70 0.29
C PRO A 123 -0.02 16.53 0.80
N ILE A 124 0.93 16.19 -0.08
CA ILE A 124 2.35 16.12 0.28
C ILE A 124 2.93 17.52 0.51
N ARG A 125 2.47 18.53 -0.23
CA ARG A 125 2.87 19.93 0.04
C ARG A 125 2.39 20.41 1.40
N ASP A 126 1.21 19.98 1.83
CA ASP A 126 0.72 20.29 3.18
C ASP A 126 1.65 19.66 4.24
N LEU A 127 2.19 18.45 4.00
CA LEU A 127 3.23 17.88 4.88
C LEU A 127 4.49 18.74 4.91
N VAL A 128 4.96 19.24 3.76
CA VAL A 128 6.13 20.14 3.71
C VAL A 128 5.90 21.39 4.56
N LEU A 129 4.70 21.94 4.57
CA LEU A 129 4.36 23.11 5.39
C LEU A 129 4.25 22.75 6.88
N ASN A 130 3.62 21.62 7.20
CA ASN A 130 3.39 21.18 8.57
C ASN A 130 4.70 20.77 9.29
N TYR A 131 5.65 20.18 8.54
CA TYR A 131 6.95 19.72 9.05
C TYR A 131 8.11 20.59 8.56
N ASN A 132 7.83 21.88 8.28
CA ASN A 132 8.81 22.79 7.70
C ASN A 132 10.06 22.96 8.57
N SER A 133 9.93 23.00 9.90
CA SER A 133 11.06 23.15 10.81
C SER A 133 11.97 21.91 10.83
N GLU A 134 11.37 20.73 10.89
CA GLU A 134 12.08 19.45 10.90
C GLU A 134 12.78 19.19 9.56
N LEU A 135 12.10 19.46 8.47
CA LEU A 135 12.66 19.31 7.13
C LEU A 135 13.83 20.27 6.89
N ASN A 136 13.71 21.54 7.31
CA ASN A 136 14.77 22.53 7.11
C ASN A 136 15.96 22.36 8.07
N ALA A 137 15.82 21.63 9.16
CA ALA A 137 16.93 21.27 10.02
C ALA A 137 17.90 20.26 9.35
N ILE A 138 17.47 19.58 8.30
CA ILE A 138 18.30 18.66 7.53
C ILE A 138 18.94 19.43 6.36
N GLU A 139 20.26 19.61 6.37
CA GLU A 139 20.99 20.32 5.31
C GLU A 139 21.00 19.56 4.00
N ASP A 140 21.20 18.24 4.06
CA ASP A 140 21.25 17.35 2.91
C ASP A 140 19.86 17.19 2.28
N LEU A 141 19.72 17.55 1.00
CA LEU A 141 18.45 17.52 0.30
C LEU A 141 17.89 16.09 0.16
N ASP A 142 18.73 15.11 -0.12
CA ASP A 142 18.28 13.72 -0.32
C ASP A 142 17.73 13.16 1.00
N LYS A 143 18.43 13.38 2.12
CA LYS A 143 17.94 13.00 3.45
C LYS A 143 16.64 13.73 3.84
N ARG A 144 16.49 14.97 3.42
CA ARG A 144 15.27 15.75 3.64
C ARG A 144 14.09 15.14 2.87
N LEU A 145 14.30 14.74 1.62
CA LEU A 145 13.31 14.06 0.79
C LEU A 145 13.01 12.65 1.30
N ASP A 146 14.00 11.98 1.88
CA ASP A 146 13.82 10.68 2.52
C ASP A 146 12.90 10.81 3.74
N LEU A 147 13.14 11.79 4.62
CA LEU A 147 12.23 12.08 5.74
C LEU A 147 10.82 12.42 5.24
N LEU A 148 10.69 13.23 4.19
CA LEU A 148 9.38 13.56 3.63
C LEU A 148 8.68 12.32 3.06
N SER A 149 9.42 11.36 2.50
CA SER A 149 8.87 10.09 2.04
C SER A 149 8.33 9.25 3.20
N GLU A 150 9.03 9.22 4.33
CA GLU A 150 8.57 8.54 5.57
C GLU A 150 7.32 9.22 6.14
N LEU A 151 7.33 10.53 6.29
CA LEU A 151 6.18 11.31 6.75
C LEU A 151 4.95 11.12 5.86
N ASN A 152 5.16 11.04 4.53
CA ASN A 152 4.08 10.76 3.61
C ASN A 152 3.50 9.37 3.86
N VAL A 153 4.29 8.33 4.05
CA VAL A 153 3.78 6.98 4.35
C VAL A 153 2.97 6.98 5.64
N ILE A 154 3.46 7.58 6.72
CA ILE A 154 2.75 7.69 8.00
C ILE A 154 1.41 8.41 7.81
N GLN A 155 1.39 9.51 7.04
CA GLN A 155 0.15 10.25 6.74
C GLN A 155 -0.84 9.39 5.95
N GLN A 156 -0.38 8.57 4.99
CA GLN A 156 -1.27 7.70 4.23
C GLN A 156 -1.85 6.58 5.09
N VAL A 157 -1.08 6.04 6.04
CA VAL A 157 -1.62 5.11 7.05
C VAL A 157 -2.66 5.80 7.95
N GLU A 158 -2.39 7.03 8.40
CA GLU A 158 -3.39 7.82 9.15
C GLU A 158 -4.67 8.02 8.35
N ASN A 159 -4.55 8.28 7.03
CA ASN A 159 -5.71 8.40 6.15
C ASN A 159 -6.50 7.09 6.01
N LEU A 160 -5.84 5.92 6.01
CA LEU A 160 -6.53 4.63 6.06
C LEU A 160 -7.40 4.50 7.31
N TYR A 161 -6.87 4.84 8.48
CA TYR A 161 -7.63 4.83 9.75
C TYR A 161 -8.82 5.79 9.74
N LYS A 162 -8.80 6.85 8.92
CA LYS A 162 -9.95 7.78 8.75
C LYS A 162 -11.06 7.23 7.86
N THR A 163 -10.84 6.12 7.12
CA THR A 163 -11.88 5.53 6.28
C THR A 163 -12.88 4.73 7.09
N ASN A 164 -14.17 4.84 6.77
CA ASN A 164 -15.20 4.00 7.38
C ASN A 164 -14.96 2.50 7.15
N ILE A 165 -14.32 2.15 6.04
CA ILE A 165 -13.99 0.76 5.69
C ILE A 165 -13.06 0.16 6.75
N VAL A 166 -11.96 0.85 7.07
CA VAL A 166 -11.00 0.42 8.09
C VAL A 166 -11.63 0.48 9.49
N GLN A 167 -12.37 1.56 9.80
CA GLN A 167 -13.06 1.69 11.09
C GLN A 167 -14.00 0.52 11.35
N HIS A 168 -14.81 0.12 10.38
CA HIS A 168 -15.68 -1.05 10.50
C HIS A 168 -14.91 -2.36 10.65
N ALA A 169 -13.78 -2.53 9.95
CA ALA A 169 -12.96 -3.73 10.07
C ALA A 169 -12.37 -3.86 11.48
N LEU A 170 -11.90 -2.77 12.06
CA LEU A 170 -11.37 -2.72 13.43
C LEU A 170 -12.45 -3.02 14.47
N GLN A 171 -13.66 -2.46 14.32
CA GLN A 171 -14.78 -2.67 15.24
C GLN A 171 -15.33 -4.11 15.20
N LYS A 172 -15.31 -4.75 14.03
CA LYS A 172 -15.82 -6.13 13.87
C LYS A 172 -14.81 -7.19 14.29
N CYS A 173 -13.75 -6.82 15.00
CA CYS A 173 -12.69 -7.73 15.43
C CYS A 173 -12.32 -8.72 14.32
N HIS A 174 -11.91 -8.21 13.14
CA HIS A 174 -11.24 -9.07 12.18
C HIS A 174 -9.92 -9.50 12.82
N ALA A 175 -9.95 -10.66 13.48
CA ALA A 175 -8.81 -11.19 14.21
C ALA A 175 -7.57 -11.17 13.31
N GLY A 176 -6.53 -10.42 13.74
CA GLY A 176 -5.28 -10.29 13.00
C GLY A 176 -5.24 -9.19 11.93
N PHE A 177 -6.26 -8.31 11.81
CA PHE A 177 -6.18 -7.19 10.86
C PHE A 177 -5.15 -6.16 11.30
N GLN A 178 -4.16 -5.91 10.46
CA GLN A 178 -3.01 -5.04 10.76
C GLN A 178 -2.71 -4.11 9.58
N ILE A 179 -2.18 -2.91 9.90
CA ILE A 179 -1.73 -1.94 8.89
C ILE A 179 -0.25 -1.66 9.12
N HIS A 180 0.53 -1.74 8.05
CA HIS A 180 1.98 -1.60 8.06
C HIS A 180 2.41 -0.38 7.23
N ALA A 181 3.48 0.26 7.66
CA ALA A 181 4.10 1.41 7.02
C ALA A 181 5.52 1.05 6.57
N TRP A 182 5.74 0.94 5.25
CA TRP A 182 7.03 0.58 4.68
C TRP A 182 7.61 1.67 3.80
N VAL A 183 8.93 1.78 3.80
CA VAL A 183 9.67 2.54 2.80
C VAL A 183 10.73 1.63 2.19
N LEU A 184 10.70 1.49 0.87
CA LEU A 184 11.74 0.78 0.12
C LEU A 184 12.89 1.73 -0.17
N ASP A 185 14.09 1.37 0.24
CA ASP A 185 15.30 1.99 -0.27
C ASP A 185 15.69 1.35 -1.61
N ILE A 186 15.45 2.08 -2.70
CA ILE A 186 15.75 1.57 -4.05
C ILE A 186 17.26 1.35 -4.25
N SER A 187 18.12 2.05 -3.50
CA SER A 187 19.56 1.95 -3.63
C SER A 187 20.13 0.66 -3.04
N THR A 188 19.46 0.12 -2.03
CA THR A 188 19.88 -1.10 -1.31
C THR A 188 18.93 -2.30 -1.55
N GLY A 189 17.70 -2.03 -2.00
CA GLY A 189 16.63 -3.02 -2.11
C GLY A 189 16.01 -3.44 -0.79
N LEU A 190 16.34 -2.76 0.32
CA LEU A 190 15.84 -3.10 1.65
C LEU A 190 14.59 -2.31 2.00
N ILE A 191 13.67 -2.96 2.70
CA ILE A 191 12.48 -2.34 3.29
C ILE A 191 12.83 -1.85 4.69
N LYS A 192 12.47 -0.59 4.98
CA LYS A 192 12.41 -0.03 6.32
C LYS A 192 10.95 -0.06 6.78
N GLU A 193 10.64 -0.76 7.85
CA GLU A 193 9.36 -0.65 8.53
C GLU A 193 9.37 0.57 9.44
N LEU A 194 8.34 1.42 9.34
CA LEU A 194 8.23 2.65 10.12
C LEU A 194 7.39 2.41 11.37
N GLU A 195 7.82 2.98 12.48
CA GLU A 195 7.02 3.04 13.70
C GLU A 195 5.84 4.00 13.50
N LEU A 196 4.64 3.55 13.87
CA LEU A 196 3.43 4.34 13.81
C LEU A 196 3.11 4.97 15.17
N PRO A 197 2.65 6.21 15.22
CA PRO A 197 2.32 6.90 16.48
C PRO A 197 0.97 6.43 17.04
N MET A 198 0.84 5.11 17.28
CA MET A 198 -0.42 4.44 17.64
C MET A 198 -1.08 5.05 18.88
N GLU A 199 -0.31 5.37 19.92
CA GLU A 199 -0.85 5.98 21.15
C GLU A 199 -1.41 7.39 20.89
N ALA A 200 -0.74 8.18 20.05
CA ALA A 200 -1.26 9.49 19.66
C ALA A 200 -2.56 9.38 18.85
N TRP A 201 -2.68 8.37 18.01
CA TRP A 201 -3.89 8.13 17.21
C TRP A 201 -5.05 7.56 18.05
N LYS A 202 -4.79 6.72 19.05
CA LYS A 202 -5.77 6.30 20.04
C LYS A 202 -6.31 7.52 20.84
N ASN A 203 -5.41 8.36 21.34
CA ASN A 203 -5.79 9.57 22.09
C ASN A 203 -6.61 10.56 21.26
N LYS A 204 -6.48 10.54 19.94
CA LYS A 204 -7.29 11.33 18.99
C LYS A 204 -8.62 10.62 18.62
N GLY A 205 -8.89 9.43 19.13
CA GLY A 205 -10.06 8.63 18.77
C GLY A 205 -10.03 8.08 17.34
N LEU A 206 -8.85 8.05 16.70
CA LEU A 206 -8.67 7.55 15.34
C LEU A 206 -8.60 6.02 15.31
N ILE A 207 -8.09 5.43 16.37
CA ILE A 207 -8.08 3.97 16.56
C ILE A 207 -9.05 3.66 17.69
N PRO A 208 -10.07 2.81 17.47
CA PRO A 208 -11.00 2.44 18.52
C PRO A 208 -10.23 1.71 19.65
N GLU A 209 -10.67 1.94 20.88
CA GLU A 209 -10.25 1.09 21.99
C GLU A 209 -10.68 -0.35 21.63
N THR A 210 -9.79 -1.31 21.79
CA THR A 210 -10.11 -2.72 21.53
C THR A 210 -11.27 -3.09 22.44
N VAL A 211 -12.43 -3.39 21.83
CA VAL A 211 -13.55 -3.99 22.56
C VAL A 211 -13.02 -5.36 23.00
N GLU A 212 -12.95 -5.59 24.31
CA GLU A 212 -12.66 -6.91 24.85
C GLU A 212 -13.64 -7.90 24.21
N GLU A 213 -13.10 -9.01 23.71
CA GLU A 213 -13.90 -10.07 23.10
C GLU A 213 -15.04 -10.46 24.05
N ASP A 214 -16.28 -10.26 23.62
CA ASP A 214 -17.43 -10.89 24.26
C ASP A 214 -17.35 -12.41 23.95
N PRO A 215 -17.00 -13.29 24.92
CA PRO A 215 -16.77 -14.68 24.65
C PRO A 215 -18.05 -15.48 24.32
N GLY A 216 -19.18 -14.80 24.05
CA GLY A 216 -20.51 -15.40 23.98
C GLY A 216 -21.19 -15.47 22.62
N LYS A 217 -20.62 -15.00 21.51
CA LYS A 217 -21.29 -15.05 20.18
C LYS A 217 -20.58 -15.93 19.17
N ASN A 218 -20.73 -17.24 19.32
CA ASN A 218 -20.62 -18.19 18.21
C ASN A 218 -21.88 -18.08 17.34
N GLU A 219 -21.89 -17.24 16.33
CA GLU A 219 -22.90 -17.29 15.28
C GLU A 219 -22.38 -18.20 14.15
N ASN A 220 -23.05 -19.36 14.02
CA ASN A 220 -22.97 -20.26 12.88
C ASN A 220 -23.34 -19.50 11.62
N HIS A 221 -22.40 -19.20 10.75
CA HIS A 221 -22.69 -18.79 9.39
C HIS A 221 -22.53 -19.98 8.43
N GLU A 222 -23.69 -20.50 8.06
CA GLU A 222 -23.84 -21.41 6.92
C GLU A 222 -23.33 -20.72 5.66
N ALA A 223 -22.54 -21.46 4.93
CA ALA A 223 -21.99 -21.11 3.64
C ALA A 223 -23.11 -21.02 2.59
N HIS A 224 -23.39 -19.83 2.08
CA HIS A 224 -24.05 -19.67 0.80
C HIS A 224 -23.01 -19.32 -0.26
N GLY A 225 -22.81 -20.30 -1.15
CA GLY A 225 -22.00 -20.14 -2.33
C GLY A 225 -22.67 -19.22 -3.36
N VAL A 226 -21.88 -18.36 -3.97
CA VAL A 226 -22.06 -17.80 -5.32
C VAL A 226 -20.73 -17.87 -6.04
#